data_7d72c321e189053bfd040a42c1432180
#
_entry.id   7d72c321e189053bfd040a42c1432180
#
_cell.length_a   1.000
_cell.length_b   1.000
_cell.length_c   1.000
_cell.angle_alpha   90.00
_cell.angle_beta   90.00
_cell.angle_gamma   90.00
#
_symmetry.space_group_name_H-M   'P 1'
#
loop_
_entity.id
_entity.type
_entity.pdbx_description
1 polymer ?
#
loop_
_entity_poly.entity_id
_entity_poly.type
_entity_poly.pdbx_seq_one_letter_code
_entity_poly.pdbx_strand_id
1 'polypeptide(L)'
;MAIPISELQSITPSAKIELFVMELVEGPHYASGNPSNVPTLFRFHSGTNMKTNSEIIWQGNSYQRFPIVAEGFAFEGRGQIPRPNLTMSNLGGITRGGNVITVTDLMILVNFITPHNDLINAKITRLQVLASSLDAANFSGNSNPFGTPNNNELPQEVFFIDRKQSESRNIVQFELVSRLDQQNKKLPKRQVTRNEFPSVGGFIN
;
A
#
# COMPACT_ATOMS: atom_id res chain seq x y z
N MET A 1 11.61 9.72 9.23
CA MET A 1 11.98 8.35 8.81
C MET A 1 13.47 8.21 9.01
N ALA A 2 13.89 7.27 9.83
CA ALA A 2 15.31 6.93 10.01
C ALA A 2 15.48 5.45 9.65
N ILE A 3 16.55 5.13 8.92
CA ILE A 3 16.86 3.75 8.53
C ILE A 3 17.63 3.11 9.69
N PRO A 4 17.29 1.88 10.13
CA PRO A 4 17.94 1.19 11.24
C PRO A 4 19.31 0.61 10.83
N ILE A 5 20.26 1.47 10.43
CA ILE A 5 21.55 1.07 9.86
C ILE A 5 22.34 0.18 10.82
N SER A 6 22.39 0.54 12.10
CA SER A 6 23.14 -0.20 13.11
C SER A 6 22.62 -1.64 13.29
N GLU A 7 21.32 -1.83 13.22
CA GLU A 7 20.70 -3.14 13.35
C GLU A 7 20.84 -3.97 12.07
N LEU A 8 20.70 -3.34 10.91
CA LEU A 8 20.92 -4.02 9.62
C LEU A 8 22.35 -4.49 9.42
N GLN A 9 23.33 -3.86 10.09
CA GLN A 9 24.74 -4.27 10.09
C GLN A 9 25.05 -5.31 11.18
N SER A 10 24.09 -5.64 12.04
CA SER A 10 24.26 -6.65 13.07
C SER A 10 24.36 -8.07 12.47
N ILE A 11 25.10 -8.94 13.13
CA ILE A 11 25.19 -10.37 12.77
C ILE A 11 23.85 -11.08 12.95
N THR A 12 23.02 -10.60 13.90
CA THR A 12 21.69 -11.16 14.20
C THR A 12 20.67 -10.04 14.25
N PRO A 13 20.25 -9.51 13.09
CA PRO A 13 19.17 -8.51 13.07
C PRO A 13 17.84 -9.13 13.52
N SER A 14 16.95 -8.32 14.07
CA SER A 14 15.61 -8.76 14.39
C SER A 14 14.79 -9.07 13.12
N ALA A 15 13.69 -9.81 13.27
CA ALA A 15 12.88 -10.22 12.14
C ALA A 15 12.35 -9.00 11.35
N LYS A 16 12.44 -9.08 10.01
CA LYS A 16 11.84 -8.10 9.12
C LYS A 16 10.33 -8.40 8.99
N ILE A 17 9.52 -7.39 9.20
CA ILE A 17 8.06 -7.45 9.15
C ILE A 17 7.58 -6.55 8.01
N GLU A 18 6.66 -7.05 7.22
CA GLU A 18 6.05 -6.32 6.12
C GLU A 18 4.63 -5.89 6.48
N LEU A 19 4.40 -4.61 6.37
CA LEU A 19 3.11 -3.97 6.64
C LEU A 19 2.63 -3.29 5.35
N PHE A 20 1.33 -3.33 5.14
CA PHE A 20 0.71 -2.74 3.96
C PHE A 20 -0.35 -1.73 4.37
N VAL A 21 -0.38 -0.62 3.65
CA VAL A 21 -1.43 0.39 3.78
C VAL A 21 -2.07 0.58 2.41
N MET A 22 -3.36 0.33 2.31
CA MET A 22 -4.15 0.65 1.13
C MET A 22 -4.98 1.90 1.41
N GLU A 23 -4.77 2.91 0.57
CA GLU A 23 -5.49 4.19 0.63
C GLU A 23 -6.35 4.34 -0.62
N LEU A 24 -7.64 4.56 -0.42
CA LEU A 24 -8.56 4.92 -1.50
C LEU A 24 -8.43 6.41 -1.81
N VAL A 25 -8.58 6.76 -3.07
CA VAL A 25 -8.42 8.13 -3.57
C VAL A 25 -9.81 8.77 -3.75
N GLU A 26 -9.97 10.00 -3.26
CA GLU A 26 -11.17 10.79 -3.50
C GLU A 26 -11.42 11.03 -4.99
N GLY A 27 -12.65 11.01 -5.39
CA GLY A 27 -13.10 11.07 -6.77
C GLY A 27 -13.32 9.69 -7.37
N PRO A 28 -12.25 8.91 -7.67
CA PRO A 28 -12.42 7.58 -8.25
C PRO A 28 -13.07 6.55 -7.33
N HIS A 29 -12.80 6.61 -6.00
CA HIS A 29 -13.23 5.55 -5.08
C HIS A 29 -14.34 6.01 -4.13
N TYR A 30 -14.40 7.28 -3.80
CA TYR A 30 -15.45 7.85 -2.96
C TYR A 30 -15.69 9.31 -3.30
N ALA A 31 -16.94 9.77 -3.11
CA ALA A 31 -17.30 11.15 -3.35
C ALA A 31 -16.74 12.08 -2.28
N SER A 32 -16.61 13.36 -2.60
CA SER A 32 -16.19 14.39 -1.64
C SER A 32 -17.09 14.39 -0.41
N GLY A 33 -16.46 14.44 0.79
CA GLY A 33 -17.17 14.30 2.05
C GLY A 33 -17.54 12.87 2.44
N ASN A 34 -17.21 11.89 1.60
CA ASN A 34 -17.44 10.45 1.82
C ASN A 34 -18.89 10.11 2.29
N PRO A 35 -19.95 10.55 1.57
CA PRO A 35 -21.33 10.35 1.99
C PRO A 35 -21.74 8.87 2.04
N SER A 36 -21.02 8.00 1.32
CA SER A 36 -21.28 6.56 1.26
C SER A 36 -20.62 5.78 2.40
N ASN A 37 -19.91 6.46 3.30
CA ASN A 37 -19.13 5.84 4.38
C ASN A 37 -18.18 4.74 3.90
N VAL A 38 -17.66 4.85 2.68
CA VAL A 38 -16.67 3.91 2.15
C VAL A 38 -15.42 4.01 3.01
N PRO A 39 -14.91 2.89 3.55
CA PRO A 39 -13.64 2.92 4.26
C PRO A 39 -12.52 3.37 3.32
N THR A 40 -11.76 4.40 3.71
CA THR A 40 -10.75 5.01 2.84
C THR A 40 -9.33 4.53 3.10
N LEU A 41 -9.09 3.92 4.26
CA LEU A 41 -7.77 3.50 4.69
C LEU A 41 -7.83 2.11 5.33
N PHE A 42 -7.02 1.20 4.81
CA PHE A 42 -6.88 -0.17 5.30
C PHE A 42 -5.42 -0.43 5.64
N ARG A 43 -5.18 -1.01 6.83
CA ARG A 43 -3.85 -1.42 7.29
C ARG A 43 -3.85 -2.91 7.54
N PHE A 44 -2.94 -3.63 6.92
CA PHE A 44 -2.90 -5.09 7.02
C PHE A 44 -1.48 -5.65 6.88
N HIS A 45 -1.32 -6.89 7.31
CA HIS A 45 -0.08 -7.66 7.16
C HIS A 45 -0.41 -9.13 6.88
N SER A 46 0.52 -9.86 6.26
CA SER A 46 0.34 -11.28 5.91
C SER A 46 0.86 -12.24 6.98
N GLY A 47 1.67 -11.74 7.91
CA GLY A 47 2.38 -12.57 8.87
C GLY A 47 1.55 -13.04 10.06
N THR A 48 2.21 -13.81 10.92
CA THR A 48 1.76 -14.09 12.28
C THR A 48 2.40 -13.11 13.22
N ASN A 49 1.66 -12.64 14.22
CA ASN A 49 2.25 -11.85 15.30
C ASN A 49 2.48 -12.71 16.55
N MET A 50 3.12 -12.15 17.56
CA MET A 50 3.40 -12.80 18.82
C MET A 50 2.20 -12.77 19.78
N LYS A 51 1.13 -12.07 19.45
CA LYS A 51 -0.11 -11.96 20.25
C LYS A 51 -1.24 -12.77 19.65
N THR A 52 -2.15 -13.19 20.51
CA THR A 52 -3.34 -13.98 20.17
C THR A 52 -4.28 -13.26 19.19
N ASN A 53 -4.29 -11.93 19.18
CA ASN A 53 -5.22 -11.12 18.37
C ASN A 53 -4.82 -10.96 16.91
N SER A 54 -3.67 -11.47 16.49
CA SER A 54 -3.21 -11.39 15.10
C SER A 54 -3.05 -9.98 14.54
N GLU A 55 -3.02 -8.95 15.39
CA GLU A 55 -2.78 -7.56 14.98
C GLU A 55 -1.35 -7.15 15.31
N ILE A 56 -0.75 -6.37 14.43
CA ILE A 56 0.55 -5.73 14.68
C ILE A 56 0.31 -4.25 14.90
N ILE A 57 0.85 -3.72 16.00
CA ILE A 57 0.77 -2.29 16.33
C ILE A 57 2.12 -1.65 16.04
N TRP A 58 2.11 -0.64 15.19
CA TRP A 58 3.29 0.12 14.86
C TRP A 58 2.96 1.61 14.74
N GLN A 59 3.71 2.45 15.46
CA GLN A 59 3.45 3.89 15.61
C GLN A 59 2.00 4.18 16.04
N GLY A 60 1.45 3.40 16.97
CA GLY A 60 0.08 3.51 17.46
C GLY A 60 -1.01 3.07 16.46
N ASN A 61 -0.63 2.65 15.25
CA ASN A 61 -1.56 2.15 14.25
C ASN A 61 -1.66 0.62 14.31
N SER A 62 -2.89 0.09 14.30
CA SER A 62 -3.14 -1.36 14.22
C SER A 62 -3.18 -1.82 12.77
N TYR A 63 -2.41 -2.87 12.46
CA TYR A 63 -2.39 -3.58 11.19
C TYR A 63 -3.04 -4.94 11.39
N GLN A 64 -4.15 -5.17 10.73
CA GLN A 64 -4.90 -6.42 10.86
C GLN A 64 -4.26 -7.54 10.05
N ARG A 65 -4.31 -8.75 10.56
CA ARG A 65 -3.88 -9.92 9.80
C ARG A 65 -4.84 -10.16 8.64
N PHE A 66 -4.28 -10.17 7.44
CA PHE A 66 -5.03 -10.44 6.23
C PHE A 66 -4.21 -11.34 5.30
N PRO A 67 -4.74 -12.47 4.81
CA PRO A 67 -4.00 -13.36 3.93
C PRO A 67 -3.74 -12.68 2.59
N ILE A 68 -2.48 -12.31 2.36
CA ILE A 68 -1.99 -11.71 1.12
C ILE A 68 -0.70 -12.38 0.68
N VAL A 69 -0.47 -12.36 -0.63
CA VAL A 69 0.80 -12.70 -1.26
C VAL A 69 1.19 -11.51 -2.11
N ALA A 70 2.37 -10.94 -1.85
CA ALA A 70 2.89 -9.76 -2.51
C ALA A 70 4.25 -10.08 -3.14
N GLU A 71 4.34 -10.10 -4.46
CA GLU A 71 5.50 -10.56 -5.21
C GLU A 71 5.91 -9.56 -6.29
N GLY A 72 7.18 -9.63 -6.73
CA GLY A 72 7.67 -8.82 -7.85
C GLY A 72 8.09 -7.40 -7.47
N PHE A 73 8.41 -7.12 -6.21
CA PHE A 73 8.89 -5.80 -5.75
C PHE A 73 10.39 -5.55 -6.00
N ALA A 74 11.12 -6.56 -6.44
CA ALA A 74 12.56 -6.41 -6.66
C ALA A 74 12.85 -5.49 -7.85
N PHE A 75 13.80 -4.55 -7.66
CA PHE A 75 14.33 -3.74 -8.73
C PHE A 75 15.41 -4.52 -9.48
N GLU A 76 15.27 -4.63 -10.78
CA GLU A 76 16.31 -5.19 -11.63
C GLU A 76 17.30 -4.11 -12.06
N GLY A 77 18.61 -4.45 -12.04
CA GLY A 77 19.69 -3.52 -12.40
C GLY A 77 19.66 -3.04 -13.87
N ARG A 78 18.76 -3.58 -14.68
CA ARG A 78 18.55 -3.20 -16.10
C ARG A 78 17.60 -2.00 -16.28
N GLY A 79 17.15 -1.38 -15.21
CA GLY A 79 16.33 -0.17 -15.26
C GLY A 79 14.85 -0.39 -15.55
N GLN A 80 14.37 -1.63 -15.58
CA GLN A 80 12.94 -1.89 -15.68
C GLN A 80 12.25 -1.58 -14.36
N ILE A 81 11.18 -0.79 -14.42
CA ILE A 81 10.35 -0.49 -13.25
C ILE A 81 9.56 -1.75 -12.87
N PRO A 82 9.59 -2.20 -11.60
CA PRO A 82 8.86 -3.38 -11.19
C PRO A 82 7.34 -3.17 -11.30
N ARG A 83 6.63 -4.21 -11.71
CA ARG A 83 5.17 -4.33 -11.69
C ARG A 83 4.78 -5.46 -10.76
N PRO A 84 4.68 -5.20 -9.46
CA PRO A 84 4.35 -6.22 -8.48
C PRO A 84 2.92 -6.74 -8.65
N ASN A 85 2.73 -7.99 -8.22
CA ASN A 85 1.42 -8.60 -8.08
C ASN A 85 1.03 -8.65 -6.61
N LEU A 86 -0.21 -8.25 -6.32
CA LEU A 86 -0.82 -8.34 -5.00
C LEU A 86 -2.02 -9.29 -5.08
N THR A 87 -1.88 -10.47 -4.51
CA THR A 87 -2.96 -11.45 -4.38
C THR A 87 -3.55 -11.34 -2.98
N MET A 88 -4.84 -11.08 -2.88
CA MET A 88 -5.56 -10.93 -1.63
C MET A 88 -6.61 -12.02 -1.47
N SER A 89 -6.77 -12.54 -0.25
CA SER A 89 -7.85 -13.49 0.05
C SER A 89 -9.21 -12.79 -0.02
N ASN A 90 -10.19 -13.48 -0.56
CA ASN A 90 -11.59 -13.06 -0.60
C ASN A 90 -12.49 -13.86 0.34
N LEU A 91 -11.92 -14.85 1.04
CA LEU A 91 -12.64 -15.71 2.00
C LEU A 91 -12.80 -15.07 3.38
N GLY A 92 -11.96 -14.10 3.68
CA GLY A 92 -12.01 -13.31 4.91
C GLY A 92 -12.04 -11.84 4.58
N GLY A 93 -12.35 -11.02 5.56
CA GLY A 93 -12.39 -9.58 5.39
C GLY A 93 -11.64 -8.85 6.50
N ILE A 94 -11.46 -7.57 6.31
CA ILE A 94 -10.95 -6.66 7.33
C ILE A 94 -12.13 -6.22 8.21
N THR A 95 -12.00 -6.40 9.51
CA THR A 95 -13.03 -5.98 10.46
C THR A 95 -12.96 -4.48 10.69
N ARG A 96 -14.06 -3.78 10.46
CA ARG A 96 -14.18 -2.35 10.69
C ARG A 96 -15.56 -2.01 11.24
N GLY A 97 -15.59 -1.35 12.41
CA GLY A 97 -16.86 -0.98 13.05
C GLY A 97 -17.79 -2.16 13.32
N GLY A 98 -17.23 -3.35 13.60
CA GLY A 98 -18.01 -4.57 13.83
C GLY A 98 -18.44 -5.32 12.56
N ASN A 99 -18.21 -4.77 11.38
CA ASN A 99 -18.50 -5.41 10.09
C ASN A 99 -17.23 -5.99 9.47
N VAL A 100 -17.37 -7.16 8.85
CA VAL A 100 -16.31 -7.78 8.05
C VAL A 100 -16.53 -7.37 6.60
N ILE A 101 -15.54 -6.69 6.01
CA ILE A 101 -15.56 -6.21 4.64
C ILE A 101 -14.58 -7.04 3.83
N THR A 102 -15.07 -7.80 2.86
CA THR A 102 -14.23 -8.54 1.93
C THR A 102 -13.68 -7.61 0.83
N VAL A 103 -12.70 -8.09 0.07
CA VAL A 103 -12.17 -7.32 -1.07
C VAL A 103 -13.25 -7.08 -2.13
N THR A 104 -14.08 -8.08 -2.41
CA THR A 104 -15.21 -7.94 -3.33
C THR A 104 -16.24 -6.95 -2.82
N ASP A 105 -16.59 -6.95 -1.52
CA ASP A 105 -17.51 -5.96 -0.96
C ASP A 105 -16.98 -4.54 -1.13
N LEU A 106 -15.67 -4.35 -0.91
CA LEU A 106 -15.04 -3.06 -1.12
C LEU A 106 -15.08 -2.62 -2.59
N MET A 107 -14.83 -3.54 -3.53
CA MET A 107 -14.95 -3.25 -4.96
C MET A 107 -16.39 -2.89 -5.34
N ILE A 108 -17.38 -3.58 -4.80
CA ILE A 108 -18.80 -3.26 -5.01
C ILE A 108 -19.10 -1.83 -4.54
N LEU A 109 -18.67 -1.47 -3.32
CA LEU A 109 -18.88 -0.12 -2.78
C LEU A 109 -18.23 0.97 -3.67
N VAL A 110 -17.05 0.73 -4.17
CA VAL A 110 -16.35 1.66 -5.07
C VAL A 110 -17.04 1.73 -6.42
N ASN A 111 -17.48 0.60 -6.97
CA ASN A 111 -18.17 0.53 -8.26
C ASN A 111 -19.57 1.20 -8.26
N PHE A 112 -20.19 1.41 -7.10
CA PHE A 112 -21.38 2.25 -6.99
C PHE A 112 -21.07 3.73 -7.28
N ILE A 113 -19.85 4.18 -7.01
CA ILE A 113 -19.42 5.56 -7.21
C ILE A 113 -18.85 5.74 -8.61
N THR A 114 -17.93 4.87 -8.99
CA THR A 114 -17.31 4.85 -10.33
C THR A 114 -17.46 3.44 -10.91
N PRO A 115 -18.43 3.22 -11.80
CA PRO A 115 -18.67 1.90 -12.41
C PRO A 115 -17.40 1.33 -13.04
N HIS A 116 -17.16 0.04 -12.81
CA HIS A 116 -15.99 -0.73 -13.33
C HIS A 116 -14.62 -0.19 -12.89
N ASN A 117 -14.56 0.52 -11.78
CA ASN A 117 -13.28 1.00 -11.26
C ASN A 117 -12.44 -0.13 -10.64
N ASP A 118 -13.07 -1.07 -9.91
CA ASP A 118 -12.40 -2.23 -9.30
C ASP A 118 -11.13 -1.87 -8.51
N LEU A 119 -11.14 -0.76 -7.78
CA LEU A 119 -10.01 -0.21 -7.00
C LEU A 119 -8.83 0.32 -7.84
N ILE A 120 -8.98 0.52 -9.14
CA ILE A 120 -7.94 1.11 -9.99
C ILE A 120 -7.56 2.49 -9.44
N ASN A 121 -6.24 2.76 -9.36
CA ASN A 121 -5.63 3.93 -8.75
C ASN A 121 -5.63 3.95 -7.21
N ALA A 122 -6.09 2.92 -6.49
CA ALA A 122 -5.87 2.84 -5.07
C ALA A 122 -4.36 2.76 -4.78
N LYS A 123 -3.93 3.54 -3.79
CA LYS A 123 -2.52 3.62 -3.41
C LYS A 123 -2.19 2.49 -2.44
N ILE A 124 -1.16 1.72 -2.75
CA ILE A 124 -0.61 0.67 -1.89
C ILE A 124 0.77 1.12 -1.42
N THR A 125 0.93 1.27 -0.12
CA THR A 125 2.22 1.54 0.50
C THR A 125 2.70 0.29 1.22
N ARG A 126 3.85 -0.24 0.82
CA ARG A 126 4.55 -1.32 1.50
C ARG A 126 5.57 -0.72 2.45
N LEU A 127 5.44 -1.07 3.71
CA LEU A 127 6.33 -0.68 4.79
C LEU A 127 7.11 -1.91 5.23
N GLN A 128 8.39 -1.75 5.47
CA GLN A 128 9.25 -2.81 6.00
C GLN A 128 9.87 -2.30 7.29
N VAL A 129 9.56 -2.96 8.39
CA VAL A 129 10.03 -2.60 9.73
C VAL A 129 10.71 -3.78 10.38
N LEU A 130 11.62 -3.51 11.30
CA LEU A 130 12.24 -4.54 12.11
C LEU A 130 11.42 -4.79 13.38
N ALA A 131 11.44 -6.00 13.90
CA ALA A 131 10.70 -6.35 15.11
C ALA A 131 11.11 -5.49 16.32
N SER A 132 12.36 -5.05 16.38
CA SER A 132 12.88 -4.13 17.39
C SER A 132 12.18 -2.76 17.39
N SER A 133 11.69 -2.31 16.23
CA SER A 133 11.01 -1.02 16.06
C SER A 133 9.53 -1.06 16.44
N LEU A 134 8.95 -2.24 16.64
CA LEU A 134 7.52 -2.37 16.95
C LEU A 134 7.17 -1.81 18.32
N ASP A 135 5.94 -1.34 18.46
CA ASP A 135 5.38 -0.86 19.71
C ASP A 135 5.39 -1.95 20.79
N ALA A 136 5.63 -1.57 22.03
CA ALA A 136 5.69 -2.47 23.17
C ALA A 136 4.41 -3.32 23.33
N ALA A 137 3.28 -2.78 22.87
CA ALA A 137 2.00 -3.46 22.87
C ALA A 137 1.97 -4.76 22.08
N ASN A 138 2.90 -5.03 21.17
CA ASN A 138 3.00 -6.29 20.42
C ASN A 138 3.59 -7.45 21.23
N PHE A 139 4.25 -7.15 22.35
CA PHE A 139 5.01 -8.13 23.12
C PHE A 139 4.30 -8.48 24.42
N SER A 140 4.64 -9.64 24.96
CA SER A 140 4.15 -10.09 26.26
C SER A 140 4.55 -9.09 27.35
N GLY A 141 3.62 -8.77 28.25
CA GLY A 141 3.86 -7.80 29.32
C GLY A 141 4.00 -6.35 28.87
N ASN A 142 3.63 -6.01 27.61
CA ASN A 142 3.79 -4.68 27.02
C ASN A 142 5.24 -4.14 27.11
N SER A 143 6.21 -5.04 26.97
CA SER A 143 7.63 -4.69 27.00
C SER A 143 8.31 -5.24 25.75
N ASN A 144 8.94 -4.36 24.97
CA ASN A 144 9.70 -4.78 23.81
C ASN A 144 11.03 -5.39 24.27
N PRO A 145 11.32 -6.68 23.96
CA PRO A 145 12.55 -7.34 24.40
C PRO A 145 13.82 -6.79 23.75
N PHE A 146 13.69 -6.03 22.67
CA PHE A 146 14.82 -5.43 21.96
C PHE A 146 15.17 -4.02 22.45
N GLY A 147 14.41 -3.46 23.38
CA GLY A 147 14.61 -2.13 23.93
C GLY A 147 13.46 -1.15 23.72
N THR A 148 13.76 0.13 23.67
CA THR A 148 12.73 1.15 23.46
C THR A 148 12.26 1.15 22.00
N PRO A 149 10.94 1.06 21.76
CA PRO A 149 10.38 1.17 20.42
C PRO A 149 10.83 2.46 19.72
N ASN A 150 11.06 2.39 18.44
CA ASN A 150 11.48 3.54 17.63
C ASN A 150 10.71 3.58 16.30
N ASN A 151 10.79 4.71 15.62
CA ASN A 151 10.10 4.93 14.35
C ASN A 151 10.99 4.63 13.13
N ASN A 152 11.93 3.72 13.29
CA ASN A 152 12.83 3.33 12.21
C ASN A 152 12.12 2.36 11.25
N GLU A 153 12.24 2.65 9.98
CA GLU A 153 11.69 1.83 8.90
C GLU A 153 12.62 1.83 7.69
N LEU A 154 12.53 0.80 6.86
CA LEU A 154 13.19 0.80 5.56
C LEU A 154 12.46 1.77 4.60
N PRO A 155 13.09 2.16 3.48
CA PRO A 155 12.44 3.02 2.50
C PRO A 155 11.08 2.47 2.09
N GLN A 156 10.06 3.32 2.15
CA GLN A 156 8.70 2.96 1.77
C GLN A 156 8.60 2.75 0.26
N GLU A 157 7.89 1.72 -0.14
CA GLU A 157 7.59 1.42 -1.53
C GLU A 157 6.13 1.77 -1.81
N VAL A 158 5.92 2.70 -2.76
CA VAL A 158 4.58 3.19 -3.11
C VAL A 158 4.22 2.77 -4.52
N PHE A 159 3.13 2.03 -4.63
CA PHE A 159 2.54 1.57 -5.87
C PHE A 159 1.06 1.94 -5.95
N PHE A 160 0.48 1.77 -7.12
CA PHE A 160 -0.94 2.00 -7.37
C PHE A 160 -1.51 0.75 -8.06
N ILE A 161 -2.77 0.43 -7.78
CA ILE A 161 -3.46 -0.63 -8.50
C ILE A 161 -3.68 -0.17 -9.95
N ASP A 162 -3.11 -0.89 -10.90
CA ASP A 162 -3.27 -0.63 -12.34
C ASP A 162 -4.50 -1.34 -12.89
N ARG A 163 -4.63 -2.61 -12.56
CA ARG A 163 -5.78 -3.42 -12.99
C ARG A 163 -6.02 -4.62 -12.09
N LYS A 164 -7.25 -5.08 -12.07
CA LYS A 164 -7.63 -6.39 -11.55
C LYS A 164 -7.29 -7.45 -12.60
N GLN A 165 -6.38 -8.37 -12.27
CA GLN A 165 -5.97 -9.44 -13.18
C GLN A 165 -6.96 -10.60 -13.16
N SER A 166 -7.40 -10.99 -11.97
CA SER A 166 -8.36 -12.08 -11.79
C SER A 166 -9.16 -11.88 -10.50
N GLU A 167 -10.37 -12.42 -10.51
CA GLU A 167 -11.23 -12.48 -9.34
C GLU A 167 -11.89 -13.85 -9.30
N SER A 168 -11.86 -14.47 -8.13
CA SER A 168 -12.56 -15.69 -7.83
C SER A 168 -13.22 -15.58 -6.46
N ARG A 169 -14.02 -16.58 -6.09
CA ARG A 169 -14.60 -16.66 -4.75
C ARG A 169 -13.53 -16.64 -3.65
N ASN A 170 -12.34 -17.16 -3.91
CA ASN A 170 -11.30 -17.38 -2.91
C ASN A 170 -10.25 -16.26 -2.87
N ILE A 171 -9.90 -15.70 -4.04
CA ILE A 171 -8.82 -14.73 -4.18
C ILE A 171 -9.16 -13.66 -5.21
N VAL A 172 -8.59 -12.48 -5.00
CA VAL A 172 -8.54 -11.39 -5.98
C VAL A 172 -7.08 -11.03 -6.21
N GLN A 173 -6.69 -10.88 -7.47
CA GLN A 173 -5.33 -10.56 -7.87
C GLN A 173 -5.28 -9.22 -8.59
N PHE A 174 -4.40 -8.35 -8.12
CA PHE A 174 -4.16 -7.02 -8.67
C PHE A 174 -2.74 -6.92 -9.20
N GLU A 175 -2.57 -6.24 -10.34
CA GLU A 175 -1.28 -5.76 -10.80
C GLU A 175 -1.05 -4.36 -10.26
N LEU A 176 0.14 -4.13 -9.71
CA LEU A 176 0.55 -2.86 -9.18
C LEU A 176 1.51 -2.17 -10.15
N VAL A 177 1.50 -0.86 -10.13
CA VAL A 177 2.34 -0.03 -11.00
C VAL A 177 2.91 1.15 -10.23
N SER A 178 4.10 1.58 -10.59
CA SER A 178 4.66 2.82 -10.06
C SER A 178 3.89 4.03 -10.60
N ARG A 179 3.96 5.15 -9.88
CA ARG A 179 3.27 6.39 -10.32
C ARG A 179 3.73 6.88 -11.69
N LEU A 180 4.95 6.57 -12.11
CA LEU A 180 5.51 7.00 -13.40
C LEU A 180 4.95 6.20 -14.57
N ASP A 181 4.60 4.94 -14.34
CA ASP A 181 4.11 4.01 -15.37
C ASP A 181 2.57 3.84 -15.33
N GLN A 182 1.89 4.66 -14.55
CA GLN A 182 0.44 4.62 -14.41
C GLN A 182 -0.26 5.09 -15.69
N GLN A 183 -1.34 4.43 -16.10
CA GLN A 183 -2.12 4.82 -17.27
C GLN A 183 -2.59 6.28 -17.20
N ASN A 184 -2.63 6.94 -18.36
CA ASN A 184 -3.01 8.35 -18.52
C ASN A 184 -2.09 9.38 -17.84
N LYS A 185 -0.91 8.99 -17.35
CA LYS A 185 0.11 9.95 -16.93
C LYS A 185 0.95 10.35 -18.13
N LYS A 186 0.98 11.64 -18.40
CA LYS A 186 1.81 12.22 -19.47
C LYS A 186 3.07 12.83 -18.86
N LEU A 187 4.23 12.42 -19.32
CA LEU A 187 5.52 12.99 -18.97
C LEU A 187 6.26 13.41 -20.27
N PRO A 188 6.55 14.70 -20.43
CA PRO A 188 6.23 15.83 -19.57
C PRO A 188 4.72 16.16 -19.57
N LYS A 189 4.22 16.67 -18.45
CA LYS A 189 2.79 17.03 -18.26
C LYS A 189 2.35 18.13 -19.25
N ARG A 190 3.27 19.01 -19.63
CA ARG A 190 3.05 20.07 -20.60
C ARG A 190 3.90 19.82 -21.82
N GLN A 191 3.31 19.95 -22.98
CA GLN A 191 4.04 19.99 -24.25
C GLN A 191 4.41 21.44 -24.56
N VAL A 192 5.58 21.65 -25.18
CA VAL A 192 6.01 22.96 -25.65
C VAL A 192 5.25 23.28 -26.95
N THR A 193 4.09 23.90 -26.80
CA THR A 193 3.23 24.29 -27.92
C THR A 193 3.16 25.80 -28.02
N ARG A 194 2.86 26.34 -29.22
CA ARG A 194 2.73 27.76 -29.44
C ARG A 194 1.68 28.47 -28.57
N ASN A 195 0.64 27.76 -28.17
CA ASN A 195 -0.40 28.31 -27.29
C ASN A 195 0.11 28.62 -25.90
N GLU A 196 1.00 27.75 -25.34
CA GLU A 196 1.58 27.96 -24.03
C GLU A 196 2.90 28.75 -24.07
N PHE A 197 3.64 28.65 -25.17
CA PHE A 197 4.93 29.31 -25.38
C PHE A 197 4.92 29.98 -26.73
N PRO A 198 4.45 31.25 -26.86
CA PRO A 198 4.29 31.93 -28.13
C PRO A 198 5.57 32.06 -28.96
N SER A 199 6.74 32.04 -28.31
CA SER A 199 8.05 32.13 -28.97
C SER A 199 8.53 30.82 -29.62
N VAL A 200 7.83 29.71 -29.39
CA VAL A 200 8.25 28.41 -29.94
C VAL A 200 7.97 28.35 -31.42
N GLY A 201 9.04 28.07 -32.21
CA GLY A 201 9.00 28.03 -33.66
C GLY A 201 8.90 29.38 -34.31
N GLY A 202 9.11 30.49 -33.58
CA GLY A 202 9.37 31.81 -34.15
C GLY A 202 10.87 31.94 -34.45
N PHE A 203 11.22 32.26 -35.68
CA PHE A 203 12.59 32.67 -35.99
C PHE A 203 12.76 34.11 -35.47
N ILE A 204 13.81 34.32 -34.68
CA ILE A 204 14.25 35.65 -34.34
C ILE A 204 15.03 36.14 -35.59
N ASN A 205 14.43 37.04 -36.34
CA ASN A 205 15.15 37.78 -37.39
C ASN A 205 16.00 38.86 -36.75
#